data_62e7cbc4047863a8d4b1ebaf8e5377f5
#
_entry.id   62e7cbc4047863a8d4b1ebaf8e5377f5
#
_cell.length_a   1.000
_cell.length_b   1.000
_cell.length_c   1.000
_cell.angle_alpha   90.00
_cell.angle_beta   90.00
_cell.angle_gamma   90.00
#
_symmetry.space_group_name_H-M   'P 1'
#
loop_
_entity.id
_entity.type
_entity.pdbx_description
1 polymer ?
#
loop_
_entity_poly.entity_id
_entity_poly.type
_entity_poly.pdbx_seq_one_letter_code
_entity_poly.pdbx_strand_id
1 'polypeptide(L)'
;LGAVAISSYRTRTKSVEWQYTLVVNVYPINGDQSAASEDYIRQLKREDFVAIEEFIQREKAKYGKADQAGVEIRLMPQLKEGPPAPPAQQNPLKVMWWSLKFRWWAYQNAKLKGPGPQVRLFVQYFDPAKSQVHHSTALQEGLIGRVNLFASKELSPTNNVVIAHEMLHTLGATDKYDLANDYPDFPDGFAEPQRQPILPQRFAEIMGGRIPV
;
A
#
# COMPACT_ATOMS: atom_id res chain seq x y z
N LEU A 1 9.00 -23.78 13.00
CA LEU A 1 9.63 -22.66 12.29
C LEU A 1 9.75 -22.94 10.79
N GLY A 2 10.24 -24.12 10.34
CA GLY A 2 10.40 -24.44 8.91
C GLY A 2 9.11 -24.39 8.10
N ALA A 3 8.00 -24.92 8.60
CA ALA A 3 6.70 -24.88 7.90
C ALA A 3 6.16 -23.46 7.69
N VAL A 4 6.40 -22.56 8.65
CA VAL A 4 6.02 -21.15 8.54
C VAL A 4 6.87 -20.43 7.49
N ALA A 5 8.18 -20.69 7.46
CA ALA A 5 9.07 -20.12 6.46
C ALA A 5 8.72 -20.58 5.03
N ILE A 6 8.43 -21.85 4.85
CA ILE A 6 8.01 -22.44 3.55
C ILE A 6 6.66 -21.85 3.12
N SER A 7 5.71 -21.73 4.03
CA SER A 7 4.40 -21.11 3.75
C SER A 7 4.55 -19.65 3.33
N SER A 8 5.35 -18.87 4.05
CA SER A 8 5.62 -17.46 3.73
C SER A 8 6.31 -17.31 2.37
N TYR A 9 7.31 -18.16 2.08
CA TYR A 9 8.00 -18.17 0.78
C TYR A 9 7.03 -18.47 -0.37
N ARG A 10 6.22 -19.53 -0.24
CA ARG A 10 5.23 -19.90 -1.27
C ARG A 10 4.17 -18.82 -1.49
N THR A 11 3.70 -18.17 -0.45
CA THR A 11 2.72 -17.08 -0.57
C THR A 11 3.34 -15.89 -1.28
N ARG A 12 4.58 -15.52 -0.94
CA ARG A 12 5.34 -14.48 -1.59
C ARG A 12 5.54 -14.75 -3.09
N THR A 13 6.00 -15.93 -3.46
CA THR A 13 6.22 -16.29 -4.87
C THR A 13 4.92 -16.21 -5.65
N LYS A 14 3.83 -16.77 -5.12
CA LYS A 14 2.51 -16.74 -5.77
C LYS A 14 1.94 -15.34 -5.92
N SER A 15 2.27 -14.38 -5.06
CA SER A 15 1.76 -13.00 -5.12
C SER A 15 2.37 -12.19 -6.27
N VAL A 16 3.55 -12.57 -6.77
CA VAL A 16 4.27 -11.85 -7.84
C VAL A 16 4.30 -12.60 -9.18
N GLU A 17 3.85 -13.86 -9.22
CA GLU A 17 3.81 -14.66 -10.45
C GLU A 17 2.62 -14.33 -11.37
N TRP A 18 1.64 -13.59 -10.89
CA TRP A 18 0.41 -13.19 -11.63
C TRP A 18 -0.38 -14.35 -12.24
N GLN A 19 -0.21 -15.58 -11.72
CA GLN A 19 -1.00 -16.75 -12.12
C GLN A 19 -2.39 -16.74 -11.49
N TYR A 20 -2.54 -16.07 -10.35
CA TYR A 20 -3.80 -15.92 -9.61
C TYR A 20 -4.08 -14.45 -9.37
N THR A 21 -5.37 -14.10 -9.35
CA THR A 21 -5.80 -12.76 -8.96
C THR A 21 -5.29 -12.43 -7.55
N LEU A 22 -4.57 -11.32 -7.44
CA LEU A 22 -4.14 -10.78 -6.16
C LEU A 22 -5.30 -10.04 -5.52
N VAL A 23 -5.85 -10.60 -4.45
CA VAL A 23 -6.93 -9.94 -3.70
C VAL A 23 -6.33 -8.96 -2.70
N VAL A 24 -6.76 -7.70 -2.77
CA VAL A 24 -6.34 -6.64 -1.84
C VAL A 24 -7.52 -6.22 -0.98
N ASN A 25 -7.50 -6.62 0.28
CA ASN A 25 -8.53 -6.29 1.24
C ASN A 25 -8.19 -4.96 1.93
N VAL A 26 -8.97 -3.94 1.66
CA VAL A 26 -8.85 -2.59 2.24
C VAL A 26 -9.75 -2.49 3.45
N TYR A 27 -9.18 -2.33 4.63
CA TYR A 27 -9.88 -2.17 5.90
C TYR A 27 -9.83 -0.69 6.33
N PRO A 28 -10.93 0.08 6.19
CA PRO A 28 -10.99 1.45 6.66
C PRO A 28 -10.95 1.54 8.18
N ILE A 29 -10.29 2.57 8.69
CA ILE A 29 -10.16 2.85 10.11
C ILE A 29 -10.25 4.36 10.32
N ASN A 30 -10.99 4.82 11.32
CA ASN A 30 -11.01 6.21 11.73
C ASN A 30 -9.75 6.48 12.57
N GLY A 31 -8.74 7.12 11.96
CA GLY A 31 -7.41 7.25 12.54
C GLY A 31 -7.30 8.30 13.65
N ASP A 32 -8.17 9.31 13.63
CA ASP A 32 -8.18 10.43 14.58
C ASP A 32 -9.47 10.54 15.40
N GLN A 33 -10.37 9.57 15.23
CA GLN A 33 -11.68 9.51 15.88
C GLN A 33 -12.56 10.75 15.62
N SER A 34 -12.28 11.50 14.53
CA SER A 34 -13.08 12.64 14.14
C SER A 34 -14.39 12.23 13.45
N ALA A 35 -15.41 13.09 13.55
CA ALA A 35 -16.66 12.91 12.82
C ALA A 35 -16.44 13.01 11.30
N ALA A 36 -15.52 13.88 10.84
CA ALA A 36 -15.20 14.03 9.43
C ALA A 36 -14.62 12.74 8.82
N SER A 37 -13.67 12.10 9.51
CA SER A 37 -13.11 10.82 9.09
C SER A 37 -14.17 9.71 9.11
N GLU A 38 -15.05 9.69 10.10
CA GLU A 38 -16.14 8.73 10.19
C GLU A 38 -17.15 8.90 9.04
N ASP A 39 -17.53 10.14 8.75
CA ASP A 39 -18.46 10.46 7.66
C ASP A 39 -17.88 10.11 6.29
N TYR A 40 -16.58 10.35 6.10
CA TYR A 40 -15.87 9.95 4.89
C TYR A 40 -15.87 8.43 4.72
N ILE A 41 -15.51 7.68 5.75
CA ILE A 41 -15.45 6.22 5.72
C ILE A 41 -16.82 5.61 5.40
N ARG A 42 -17.91 6.14 5.96
CA ARG A 42 -19.27 5.68 5.65
C ARG A 42 -19.67 5.86 4.19
N GLN A 43 -19.06 6.80 3.49
CA GLN A 43 -19.35 7.09 2.09
C GLN A 43 -18.46 6.31 1.12
N LEU A 44 -17.39 5.64 1.62
CA LEU A 44 -16.49 4.85 0.78
C LEU A 44 -17.24 3.72 0.08
N LYS A 45 -16.90 3.52 -1.18
CA LYS A 45 -17.40 2.45 -2.02
C LYS A 45 -16.24 1.70 -2.68
N ARG A 46 -16.48 0.49 -3.13
CA ARG A 46 -15.49 -0.29 -3.88
C ARG A 46 -15.01 0.46 -5.13
N GLU A 47 -15.89 1.20 -5.76
CA GLU A 47 -15.64 1.98 -6.98
C GLU A 47 -14.58 3.06 -6.78
N ASP A 48 -14.40 3.56 -5.56
CA ASP A 48 -13.38 4.58 -5.24
C ASP A 48 -11.94 4.07 -5.44
N PHE A 49 -11.76 2.75 -5.52
CA PHE A 49 -10.46 2.08 -5.67
C PHE A 49 -10.19 1.49 -7.06
N VAL A 50 -11.14 1.57 -7.99
CA VAL A 50 -11.02 0.98 -9.34
C VAL A 50 -9.81 1.50 -10.09
N ALA A 51 -9.46 2.77 -9.88
CA ALA A 51 -8.29 3.39 -10.52
C ALA A 51 -6.96 2.66 -10.20
N ILE A 52 -6.87 2.00 -9.04
CA ILE A 52 -5.70 1.19 -8.66
C ILE A 52 -5.63 -0.09 -9.50
N GLU A 53 -6.76 -0.78 -9.68
CA GLU A 53 -6.85 -1.99 -10.50
C GLU A 53 -6.49 -1.69 -11.96
N GLU A 54 -7.04 -0.60 -12.49
CA GLU A 54 -6.76 -0.12 -13.86
C GLU A 54 -5.29 0.27 -14.04
N PHE A 55 -4.70 0.95 -13.05
CA PHE A 55 -3.28 1.29 -13.07
C PHE A 55 -2.43 0.02 -13.18
N ILE A 56 -2.63 -0.95 -12.30
CA ILE A 56 -1.87 -2.20 -12.32
C ILE A 56 -2.06 -2.96 -13.63
N GLN A 57 -3.28 -2.97 -14.18
CA GLN A 57 -3.54 -3.63 -15.45
C GLN A 57 -2.81 -2.95 -16.63
N ARG A 58 -2.78 -1.61 -16.66
CA ARG A 58 -2.02 -0.86 -17.67
C ARG A 58 -0.51 -1.12 -17.56
N GLU A 59 0.03 -1.10 -16.33
CA GLU A 59 1.45 -1.35 -16.12
C GLU A 59 1.83 -2.77 -16.54
N LYS A 60 1.05 -3.78 -16.15
CA LYS A 60 1.26 -5.17 -16.59
C LYS A 60 1.31 -5.32 -18.11
N ALA A 61 0.44 -4.61 -18.83
CA ALA A 61 0.41 -4.66 -20.29
C ALA A 61 1.72 -4.18 -20.90
N LYS A 62 2.36 -3.14 -20.33
CA LYS A 62 3.68 -2.65 -20.78
C LYS A 62 4.78 -3.72 -20.68
N TYR A 63 4.65 -4.65 -19.74
CA TYR A 63 5.59 -5.76 -19.53
C TYR A 63 5.16 -7.07 -20.21
N GLY A 64 4.21 -7.02 -21.16
CA GLY A 64 3.75 -8.20 -21.90
C GLY A 64 2.98 -9.20 -21.03
N LYS A 65 2.37 -8.74 -19.93
CA LYS A 65 1.61 -9.58 -18.98
C LYS A 65 0.11 -9.25 -18.97
N ALA A 66 -0.41 -8.67 -20.05
CA ALA A 66 -1.81 -8.25 -20.13
C ALA A 66 -2.81 -9.38 -19.84
N ASP A 67 -2.51 -10.59 -20.34
CA ASP A 67 -3.38 -11.77 -20.21
C ASP A 67 -3.28 -12.49 -18.88
N GLN A 68 -2.34 -12.08 -18.02
CA GLN A 68 -2.20 -12.67 -16.69
C GLN A 68 -3.23 -12.12 -15.71
N ALA A 69 -3.45 -12.83 -14.59
CA ALA A 69 -4.35 -12.40 -13.54
C ALA A 69 -3.97 -11.01 -12.99
N GLY A 70 -4.97 -10.24 -12.61
CA GLY A 70 -4.81 -8.85 -12.13
C GLY A 70 -4.90 -8.70 -10.62
N VAL A 71 -5.25 -7.50 -10.22
CA VAL A 71 -5.58 -7.14 -8.83
C VAL A 71 -7.08 -6.98 -8.70
N GLU A 72 -7.64 -7.44 -7.60
CA GLU A 72 -9.03 -7.21 -7.19
C GLU A 72 -9.03 -6.53 -5.83
N ILE A 73 -9.58 -5.32 -5.74
CA ILE A 73 -9.70 -4.60 -4.47
C ILE A 73 -11.05 -4.87 -3.85
N ARG A 74 -11.03 -5.23 -2.59
CA ARG A 74 -12.23 -5.45 -1.77
C ARG A 74 -12.26 -4.46 -0.62
N LEU A 75 -13.30 -3.63 -0.60
CA LEU A 75 -13.59 -2.81 0.57
C LEU A 75 -14.18 -3.69 1.66
N MET A 76 -13.48 -3.76 2.77
CA MET A 76 -13.85 -4.57 3.93
C MET A 76 -14.60 -3.71 4.97
N PRO A 77 -15.29 -4.34 5.91
CA PRO A 77 -15.91 -3.61 7.02
C PRO A 77 -14.88 -2.78 7.79
N GLN A 78 -15.31 -1.59 8.24
CA GLN A 78 -14.50 -0.72 9.07
C GLN A 78 -14.05 -1.42 10.36
N LEU A 79 -12.77 -1.25 10.71
CA LEU A 79 -12.23 -1.69 11.99
C LEU A 79 -12.27 -0.55 13.01
N LYS A 80 -12.54 -0.91 14.27
CA LYS A 80 -12.62 0.06 15.37
C LYS A 80 -11.26 0.60 15.81
N GLU A 81 -10.25 -0.24 15.73
CA GLU A 81 -8.89 0.07 16.18
C GLU A 81 -7.89 -0.14 15.05
N GLY A 82 -6.86 0.68 15.03
CA GLY A 82 -5.77 0.58 14.07
C GLY A 82 -4.68 -0.41 14.52
N PRO A 83 -3.81 -0.82 13.58
CA PRO A 83 -2.66 -1.65 13.88
C PRO A 83 -1.65 -0.90 14.75
N PRO A 84 -0.77 -1.62 15.48
CA PRO A 84 0.25 -0.99 16.29
C PRO A 84 1.14 -0.06 15.46
N ALA A 85 1.40 1.14 15.99
CA ALA A 85 2.28 2.10 15.35
C ALA A 85 3.73 1.59 15.28
N PRO A 86 4.47 1.88 14.20
CA PRO A 86 5.88 1.54 14.10
C PRO A 86 6.69 2.28 15.18
N PRO A 87 7.83 1.72 15.61
CA PRO A 87 8.68 2.38 16.59
C PRO A 87 9.31 3.64 15.99
N ALA A 88 9.33 4.74 16.75
CA ALA A 88 9.96 6.00 16.34
C ALA A 88 11.48 5.87 16.09
N GLN A 89 12.14 4.94 16.77
CA GLN A 89 13.54 4.64 16.60
C GLN A 89 13.71 3.40 15.72
N GLN A 90 14.54 3.51 14.69
CA GLN A 90 14.89 2.39 13.78
C GLN A 90 15.87 1.39 14.43
N ASN A 91 15.57 0.93 15.65
CA ASN A 91 16.31 -0.16 16.26
C ASN A 91 15.82 -1.49 15.66
N PRO A 92 16.71 -2.31 15.08
CA PRO A 92 16.32 -3.56 14.40
C PRO A 92 15.50 -4.51 15.27
N LEU A 93 15.83 -4.62 16.55
CA LEU A 93 15.09 -5.48 17.49
C LEU A 93 13.68 -4.94 17.77
N LYS A 94 13.54 -3.61 17.91
CA LYS A 94 12.23 -2.98 18.09
C LYS A 94 11.36 -3.13 16.84
N VAL A 95 11.94 -2.96 15.65
CA VAL A 95 11.26 -3.15 14.36
C VAL A 95 10.83 -4.61 14.20
N MET A 96 11.70 -5.57 14.49
CA MET A 96 11.36 -7.00 14.46
C MET A 96 10.20 -7.32 15.40
N TRP A 97 10.25 -6.86 16.65
CA TRP A 97 9.19 -7.07 17.63
C TRP A 97 7.87 -6.42 17.21
N TRP A 98 7.93 -5.20 16.69
CA TRP A 98 6.76 -4.51 16.15
C TRP A 98 6.16 -5.29 14.97
N SER A 99 6.97 -5.78 14.04
CA SER A 99 6.48 -6.54 12.90
C SER A 99 5.76 -7.83 13.30
N LEU A 100 6.24 -8.50 14.36
CA LEU A 100 5.55 -9.66 14.94
C LEU A 100 4.21 -9.29 15.56
N LYS A 101 4.17 -8.18 16.33
CA LYS A 101 2.92 -7.66 16.90
C LYS A 101 1.91 -7.28 15.82
N PHE A 102 2.36 -6.61 14.77
CA PHE A 102 1.49 -6.21 13.68
C PHE A 102 0.89 -7.42 12.96
N ARG A 103 1.69 -8.44 12.64
CA ARG A 103 1.21 -9.70 12.04
C ARG A 103 0.21 -10.42 12.95
N TRP A 104 0.48 -10.47 14.23
CA TRP A 104 -0.43 -11.07 15.21
C TRP A 104 -1.75 -10.30 15.29
N TRP A 105 -1.68 -8.98 15.36
CA TRP A 105 -2.86 -8.12 15.37
C TRP A 105 -3.69 -8.31 14.08
N ALA A 106 -3.05 -8.32 12.91
CA ALA A 106 -3.70 -8.53 11.63
C ALA A 106 -4.37 -9.92 11.53
N TYR A 107 -3.76 -10.94 12.11
CA TYR A 107 -4.36 -12.28 12.18
C TYR A 107 -5.64 -12.30 13.03
N GLN A 108 -5.67 -11.58 14.13
CA GLN A 108 -6.83 -11.51 15.00
C GLN A 108 -7.98 -10.69 14.41
N ASN A 109 -7.68 -9.56 13.76
CA ASN A 109 -8.66 -8.57 13.34
C ASN A 109 -9.10 -8.70 11.87
N ALA A 110 -8.30 -9.33 11.03
CA ALA A 110 -8.55 -9.42 9.59
C ALA A 110 -8.28 -10.83 9.06
N LYS A 111 -9.22 -11.75 9.31
CA LYS A 111 -9.11 -13.14 8.86
C LYS A 111 -9.23 -13.22 7.34
N LEU A 112 -8.28 -13.91 6.71
CA LEU A 112 -8.31 -14.19 5.28
C LEU A 112 -9.44 -15.17 4.95
N LYS A 113 -10.14 -14.91 3.84
CA LYS A 113 -11.23 -15.77 3.35
C LYS A 113 -10.96 -16.13 1.89
N GLY A 114 -11.09 -17.40 1.58
CA GLY A 114 -10.89 -17.93 0.23
C GLY A 114 -9.44 -18.27 -0.11
N PRO A 115 -9.22 -18.89 -1.28
CA PRO A 115 -7.91 -19.29 -1.77
C PRO A 115 -7.16 -18.12 -2.42
N GLY A 116 -5.85 -18.28 -2.61
CA GLY A 116 -4.99 -17.34 -3.34
C GLY A 116 -4.24 -16.35 -2.46
N PRO A 117 -3.33 -15.58 -3.07
CA PRO A 117 -2.58 -14.55 -2.37
C PRO A 117 -3.48 -13.38 -2.01
N GLN A 118 -3.41 -12.92 -0.78
CA GLN A 118 -4.24 -11.83 -0.29
C GLN A 118 -3.40 -10.82 0.49
N VAL A 119 -3.46 -9.57 0.06
CA VAL A 119 -2.93 -8.41 0.79
C VAL A 119 -3.99 -7.87 1.74
N ARG A 120 -3.59 -7.37 2.88
CA ARG A 120 -4.44 -6.65 3.83
C ARG A 120 -3.86 -5.26 4.06
N LEU A 121 -4.58 -4.24 3.64
CA LEU A 121 -4.22 -2.85 3.87
C LEU A 121 -5.14 -2.25 4.93
N PHE A 122 -4.55 -1.82 6.02
CA PHE A 122 -5.22 -1.16 7.12
C PHE A 122 -5.11 0.35 6.91
N VAL A 123 -6.17 0.93 6.36
CA VAL A 123 -6.18 2.31 5.88
C VAL A 123 -6.79 3.22 6.93
N GLN A 124 -5.94 4.00 7.57
CA GLN A 124 -6.34 4.98 8.58
C GLN A 124 -6.61 6.33 7.92
N TYR A 125 -7.83 6.81 8.05
CA TYR A 125 -8.26 8.11 7.54
C TYR A 125 -8.21 9.17 8.63
N PHE A 126 -7.71 10.34 8.28
CA PHE A 126 -7.50 11.48 9.18
C PHE A 126 -8.16 12.74 8.61
N ASP A 127 -8.77 13.55 9.46
CA ASP A 127 -9.35 14.85 9.09
C ASP A 127 -8.23 15.80 8.62
N PRO A 128 -8.25 16.25 7.34
CA PRO A 128 -7.22 17.15 6.81
C PRO A 128 -7.14 18.50 7.53
N ALA A 129 -8.22 18.92 8.20
CA ALA A 129 -8.25 20.18 8.95
C ALA A 129 -7.56 20.11 10.31
N LYS A 130 -7.35 18.90 10.85
CA LYS A 130 -6.88 18.68 12.23
C LYS A 130 -5.58 17.92 12.35
N SER A 131 -5.23 17.15 11.34
CA SER A 131 -4.18 16.13 11.46
C SER A 131 -3.06 16.36 10.46
N GLN A 132 -1.82 16.14 10.93
CA GLN A 132 -0.70 15.80 10.07
C GLN A 132 -0.67 14.27 9.91
N VAL A 133 -0.60 13.79 8.67
CA VAL A 133 -0.56 12.36 8.40
C VAL A 133 0.87 11.85 8.53
N HIS A 134 1.07 10.84 9.38
CA HIS A 134 2.35 10.14 9.50
C HIS A 134 2.61 9.26 8.29
N HIS A 135 3.89 8.93 8.04
CA HIS A 135 4.26 8.01 6.98
C HIS A 135 3.52 6.67 7.10
N SER A 136 3.13 6.15 5.94
CA SER A 136 2.60 4.80 5.81
C SER A 136 3.72 3.76 5.99
N THR A 137 3.37 2.50 6.16
CA THR A 137 4.35 1.43 6.36
C THR A 137 3.78 0.10 5.90
N ALA A 138 4.48 -0.60 5.03
CA ALA A 138 4.12 -1.94 4.60
C ALA A 138 5.15 -2.98 5.00
N LEU A 139 4.69 -4.20 5.23
CA LEU A 139 5.52 -5.37 5.50
C LEU A 139 5.31 -6.40 4.39
N GLN A 140 6.37 -6.71 3.65
CA GLN A 140 6.35 -7.76 2.64
C GLN A 140 6.02 -9.12 3.25
N GLU A 141 6.59 -9.43 4.41
CA GLU A 141 6.24 -10.63 5.14
C GLU A 141 4.85 -10.54 5.77
N GLY A 142 3.94 -11.38 5.28
CA GLY A 142 2.55 -11.42 5.69
C GLY A 142 1.61 -10.61 4.80
N LEU A 143 2.11 -9.94 3.75
CA LEU A 143 1.34 -9.14 2.81
C LEU A 143 0.41 -8.15 3.54
N ILE A 144 0.95 -7.37 4.45
CA ILE A 144 0.18 -6.42 5.27
C ILE A 144 0.77 -5.02 5.18
N GLY A 145 -0.11 -4.01 5.12
CA GLY A 145 0.28 -2.61 5.12
C GLY A 145 -0.58 -1.78 6.07
N ARG A 146 0.04 -0.78 6.69
CA ARG A 146 -0.62 0.29 7.44
C ARG A 146 -0.49 1.57 6.62
N VAL A 147 -1.62 2.07 6.13
CA VAL A 147 -1.69 3.22 5.24
C VAL A 147 -2.37 4.37 5.96
N ASN A 148 -1.78 5.55 5.92
CA ASN A 148 -2.33 6.76 6.54
C ASN A 148 -2.72 7.75 5.44
N LEU A 149 -3.98 8.18 5.42
CA LEU A 149 -4.56 9.01 4.37
C LEU A 149 -5.42 10.11 4.93
N PHE A 150 -5.70 11.12 4.11
CA PHE A 150 -6.67 12.13 4.46
C PHE A 150 -8.10 11.72 4.08
N ALA A 151 -9.04 12.00 4.96
CA ALA A 151 -10.48 11.82 4.78
C ALA A 151 -11.06 12.94 3.91
N SER A 152 -10.72 12.97 2.62
CA SER A 152 -11.18 13.96 1.65
C SER A 152 -11.42 13.34 0.28
N LYS A 153 -12.54 13.67 -0.35
CA LYS A 153 -12.88 13.22 -1.71
C LYS A 153 -11.98 13.89 -2.76
N GLU A 154 -11.59 15.12 -2.54
CA GLU A 154 -10.68 15.86 -3.42
C GLU A 154 -9.30 15.20 -3.47
N LEU A 155 -8.89 14.56 -2.37
CA LEU A 155 -7.62 13.84 -2.27
C LEU A 155 -7.72 12.36 -2.65
N SER A 156 -8.89 11.87 -3.08
CA SER A 156 -9.06 10.46 -3.48
C SER A 156 -8.06 10.00 -4.55
N PRO A 157 -7.72 10.77 -5.59
CA PRO A 157 -6.69 10.35 -6.55
C PRO A 157 -5.32 10.17 -5.89
N THR A 158 -4.91 11.10 -5.04
CA THR A 158 -3.64 11.01 -4.28
C THR A 158 -3.67 9.85 -3.30
N ASN A 159 -4.78 9.65 -2.59
CA ASN A 159 -4.98 8.52 -1.69
C ASN A 159 -4.80 7.18 -2.41
N ASN A 160 -5.34 7.04 -3.64
CA ASN A 160 -5.19 5.83 -4.43
C ASN A 160 -3.73 5.57 -4.86
N VAL A 161 -2.96 6.62 -5.16
CA VAL A 161 -1.53 6.49 -5.43
C VAL A 161 -0.80 5.95 -4.20
N VAL A 162 -1.08 6.50 -3.01
CA VAL A 162 -0.45 6.02 -1.76
C VAL A 162 -0.86 4.59 -1.44
N ILE A 163 -2.12 4.21 -1.63
CA ILE A 163 -2.58 2.83 -1.44
C ILE A 163 -1.85 1.87 -2.39
N ALA A 164 -1.72 2.23 -3.67
CA ALA A 164 -1.03 1.42 -4.67
C ALA A 164 0.48 1.30 -4.35
N HIS A 165 1.13 2.39 -3.93
CA HIS A 165 2.52 2.42 -3.47
C HIS A 165 2.74 1.44 -2.31
N GLU A 166 1.95 1.55 -1.25
CA GLU A 166 2.06 0.66 -0.08
C GLU A 166 1.70 -0.80 -0.41
N MET A 167 0.76 -1.02 -1.32
CA MET A 167 0.49 -2.35 -1.84
C MET A 167 1.73 -2.94 -2.52
N LEU A 168 2.41 -2.18 -3.36
CA LEU A 168 3.63 -2.63 -4.05
C LEU A 168 4.76 -2.98 -3.07
N HIS A 169 4.91 -2.25 -1.97
CA HIS A 169 5.82 -2.63 -0.89
C HIS A 169 5.50 -4.02 -0.32
N THR A 170 4.22 -4.37 -0.16
CA THR A 170 3.86 -5.73 0.29
C THR A 170 4.28 -6.81 -0.69
N LEU A 171 4.45 -6.48 -1.97
CA LEU A 171 4.92 -7.38 -3.02
C LEU A 171 6.46 -7.38 -3.17
N GLY A 172 7.15 -6.50 -2.43
CA GLY A 172 8.60 -6.41 -2.38
C GLY A 172 9.22 -5.30 -3.20
N ALA A 173 8.43 -4.37 -3.72
CA ALA A 173 8.96 -3.14 -4.29
C ALA A 173 9.66 -2.31 -3.19
N THR A 174 10.76 -1.66 -3.56
CA THR A 174 11.49 -0.74 -2.68
C THR A 174 11.27 0.69 -3.12
N ASP A 175 11.38 1.62 -2.18
CA ASP A 175 11.41 3.04 -2.51
C ASP A 175 12.54 3.36 -3.48
N LYS A 176 12.26 4.29 -4.38
CA LYS A 176 13.16 4.79 -5.43
C LYS A 176 13.39 6.28 -5.25
N TYR A 177 13.51 6.71 -3.99
CA TYR A 177 13.79 8.08 -3.61
C TYR A 177 14.61 8.13 -2.32
N ASP A 178 15.34 9.23 -2.14
CA ASP A 178 16.09 9.50 -0.92
C ASP A 178 15.13 9.89 0.21
N LEU A 179 15.13 9.09 1.27
CA LEU A 179 14.26 9.29 2.45
C LEU A 179 14.53 10.60 3.21
N ALA A 180 15.69 11.26 3.00
CA ALA A 180 16.04 12.50 3.68
C ALA A 180 15.37 13.73 3.05
N ASN A 181 15.13 13.68 1.73
CA ASN A 181 14.61 14.83 0.97
C ASN A 181 13.43 14.49 0.05
N ASP A 182 13.04 13.23 -0.03
CA ASP A 182 12.00 12.67 -0.89
C ASP A 182 12.22 12.92 -2.40
N TYR A 183 13.49 13.15 -2.84
CA TYR A 183 13.78 13.26 -4.26
C TYR A 183 13.96 11.88 -4.89
N PRO A 184 13.39 11.66 -6.10
CA PRO A 184 13.57 10.41 -6.82
C PRO A 184 15.03 10.11 -7.11
N ASP A 185 15.42 8.86 -6.94
CA ASP A 185 16.78 8.38 -7.26
C ASP A 185 16.91 8.11 -8.76
N PHE A 186 17.81 8.80 -9.43
CA PHE A 186 18.08 8.55 -10.85
C PHE A 186 18.91 7.27 -11.04
N PRO A 187 18.60 6.41 -12.01
CA PRO A 187 17.50 6.48 -12.99
C PRO A 187 16.18 5.87 -12.50
N ASP A 188 16.19 5.09 -11.43
CA ASP A 188 15.12 4.17 -11.01
C ASP A 188 13.87 4.86 -10.48
N GLY A 189 14.02 6.08 -9.95
CA GLY A 189 12.92 6.89 -9.45
C GLY A 189 12.30 7.83 -10.47
N PHE A 190 12.86 7.88 -11.69
CA PHE A 190 12.36 8.71 -12.79
C PHE A 190 11.49 7.86 -13.73
N ALA A 191 10.30 8.34 -14.06
CA ALA A 191 9.42 7.66 -15.01
C ALA A 191 9.94 7.71 -16.45
N GLU A 192 10.68 8.77 -16.81
CA GLU A 192 11.29 8.98 -18.14
C GLU A 192 12.81 9.26 -17.99
N PRO A 193 13.63 8.27 -17.56
CA PRO A 193 15.03 8.50 -17.23
C PRO A 193 15.91 8.84 -18.45
N GLN A 194 15.44 8.60 -19.66
CA GLN A 194 16.19 8.87 -20.90
C GLN A 194 15.70 10.13 -21.64
N ARG A 195 14.76 10.87 -21.05
CA ARG A 195 14.24 12.10 -21.63
C ARG A 195 15.32 13.18 -21.72
N GLN A 196 15.29 14.00 -22.80
CA GLN A 196 16.19 15.13 -22.96
C GLN A 196 15.40 16.40 -23.33
N PRO A 197 15.50 17.48 -22.53
CA PRO A 197 16.10 17.52 -21.19
C PRO A 197 15.38 16.57 -20.24
N ILE A 198 16.08 16.07 -19.20
CA ILE A 198 15.50 15.10 -18.28
C ILE A 198 14.31 15.67 -17.50
N LEU A 199 14.31 16.96 -17.24
CA LEU A 199 13.22 17.68 -16.56
C LEU A 199 12.57 18.70 -17.50
N PRO A 200 11.26 19.00 -17.33
CA PRO A 200 10.33 18.34 -16.41
C PRO A 200 9.95 16.93 -16.90
N GLN A 201 9.64 16.03 -15.96
CA GLN A 201 9.07 14.72 -16.27
C GLN A 201 7.59 14.87 -16.62
N ARG A 202 7.06 14.05 -17.54
CA ARG A 202 5.61 14.01 -17.86
C ARG A 202 4.84 13.04 -17.01
N PHE A 203 5.54 12.06 -16.45
CA PHE A 203 4.98 11.01 -15.60
C PHE A 203 5.78 10.91 -14.31
N ALA A 204 5.17 10.34 -13.27
CA ALA A 204 5.82 9.97 -12.04
C ALA A 204 5.97 8.44 -11.96
N GLU A 205 7.11 7.97 -11.50
CA GLU A 205 7.27 6.60 -11.09
C GLU A 205 6.61 6.42 -9.72
N ILE A 206 5.76 5.38 -9.55
CA ILE A 206 4.94 5.24 -8.33
C ILE A 206 5.77 5.02 -7.07
N MET A 207 6.96 4.40 -7.19
CA MET A 207 7.88 4.21 -6.07
C MET A 207 8.88 5.36 -5.93
N GLY A 208 8.81 6.38 -6.80
CA GLY A 208 9.74 7.51 -6.85
C GLY A 208 9.43 8.66 -5.88
N GLY A 209 8.39 8.54 -5.07
CA GLY A 209 8.01 9.50 -4.04
C GLY A 209 7.41 10.80 -4.54
N ARG A 210 8.04 11.49 -5.49
CA ARG A 210 7.60 12.77 -6.08
C ARG A 210 7.59 12.74 -7.59
N ILE A 211 6.82 13.66 -8.18
CA ILE A 211 6.98 14.01 -9.59
C ILE A 211 8.17 14.96 -9.70
N PRO A 212 9.25 14.59 -10.42
CA PRO A 212 10.39 15.49 -10.63
C PRO A 212 9.99 16.65 -11.54
N VAL A 213 10.25 17.87 -11.12
CA VAL A 213 9.95 19.12 -11.84
C VAL A 213 11.21 19.71 -12.44
#